data_518905fdf9f33189543a27b4d0a700c6
#
_entry.id   518905fdf9f33189543a27b4d0a700c6
#
_cell.length_a   1.000
_cell.length_b   1.000
_cell.length_c   1.000
_cell.angle_alpha   90.00
_cell.angle_beta   90.00
_cell.angle_gamma   90.00
#
_symmetry.space_group_name_H-M   'P 1'
#
loop_
_entity.id
_entity.type
_entity.pdbx_description
1 polymer ?
#
loop_
_entity_poly.entity_id
_entity_poly.type
_entity_poly.pdbx_seq_one_letter_code
_entity_poly.pdbx_strand_id
1 'polypeptide(L)'
;MKIGIVCYPTFGGSGVIATELGLELSRKGHEVHFITYRQPVRLELISENVHFHEVNVPDYPLFHYQPYELALSSKIVDMVKMYKIDVLHVHYAIPHAYAGYMAKQMLHQEGIVLPIVTTLHGTDVTLVGSHPFYKTAVTFSINQSDAVTSVSQSLKGVTQRLFDTQKDINVIPNFIDLNKYKETVNLCPRGLLASAEERVI
;
A
#
# COMPACT_ATOMS: atom_id res chain seq x y z
N MET A 1 0.23 -15.71 10.18
CA MET A 1 0.70 -14.36 10.55
C MET A 1 -0.47 -13.40 10.38
N LYS A 2 -0.48 -12.33 11.17
CA LYS A 2 -1.41 -11.21 11.04
C LYS A 2 -0.68 -10.04 10.39
N ILE A 3 -1.15 -9.62 9.24
CA ILE A 3 -0.47 -8.67 8.36
C ILE A 3 -1.33 -7.39 8.24
N GLY A 4 -0.78 -6.26 8.66
CA GLY A 4 -1.37 -4.96 8.37
C GLY A 4 -0.94 -4.46 6.99
N ILE A 5 -1.89 -4.06 6.14
CA ILE A 5 -1.60 -3.45 4.83
C ILE A 5 -2.10 -2.02 4.82
N VAL A 6 -1.19 -1.09 4.50
CA VAL A 6 -1.51 0.33 4.31
C VAL A 6 -1.26 0.69 2.85
N CYS A 7 -2.29 1.21 2.19
CA CYS A 7 -2.22 1.56 0.77
C CYS A 7 -3.21 2.69 0.41
N TYR A 8 -3.08 3.23 -0.79
CA TYR A 8 -4.15 4.04 -1.37
C TYR A 8 -5.31 3.15 -1.83
N PRO A 9 -6.56 3.42 -1.42
CA PRO A 9 -7.72 2.60 -1.80
C PRO A 9 -8.28 2.99 -3.18
N THR A 10 -7.41 3.22 -4.17
CA THR A 10 -7.78 3.75 -5.48
C THR A 10 -7.65 2.70 -6.58
N PHE A 11 -8.30 2.94 -7.73
CA PHE A 11 -8.13 2.13 -8.94
C PHE A 11 -6.75 2.28 -9.60
N GLY A 12 -5.87 3.13 -9.06
CA GLY A 12 -4.48 3.22 -9.50
C GLY A 12 -3.71 1.93 -9.26
N GLY A 13 -2.64 1.71 -10.03
CA GLY A 13 -1.89 0.44 -10.04
C GLY A 13 -1.44 -0.03 -8.65
N SER A 14 -0.97 0.88 -7.79
CA SER A 14 -0.51 0.53 -6.44
C SER A 14 -1.63 0.04 -5.52
N GLY A 15 -2.82 0.67 -5.57
CA GLY A 15 -3.96 0.26 -4.75
C GLY A 15 -4.48 -1.12 -5.15
N VAL A 16 -4.59 -1.37 -6.45
CA VAL A 16 -4.97 -2.69 -6.99
C VAL A 16 -3.95 -3.76 -6.59
N ILE A 17 -2.66 -3.50 -6.75
CA ILE A 17 -1.61 -4.46 -6.39
C ILE A 17 -1.60 -4.75 -4.89
N ALA A 18 -1.74 -3.74 -4.05
CA ALA A 18 -1.81 -3.92 -2.60
C ALA A 18 -3.02 -4.78 -2.19
N THR A 19 -4.17 -4.54 -2.81
CA THR A 19 -5.40 -5.31 -2.53
C THR A 19 -5.26 -6.77 -2.99
N GLU A 20 -4.82 -6.99 -4.23
CA GLU A 20 -4.62 -8.35 -4.75
C GLU A 20 -3.56 -9.12 -3.94
N LEU A 21 -2.48 -8.46 -3.49
CA LEU A 21 -1.49 -9.06 -2.61
C LEU A 21 -2.12 -9.49 -1.28
N GLY A 22 -2.90 -8.62 -0.66
CA GLY A 22 -3.57 -8.96 0.60
C GLY A 22 -4.56 -10.12 0.46
N LEU A 23 -5.32 -10.15 -0.64
CA LEU A 23 -6.22 -11.27 -0.93
C LEU A 23 -5.46 -12.58 -1.14
N GLU A 24 -4.32 -12.54 -1.84
CA GLU A 24 -3.49 -13.75 -2.04
C GLU A 24 -2.83 -14.22 -0.74
N LEU A 25 -2.37 -13.30 0.11
CA LEU A 25 -1.86 -13.64 1.43
C LEU A 25 -2.95 -14.28 2.31
N SER A 26 -4.18 -13.79 2.25
CA SER A 26 -5.32 -14.40 2.94
C SER A 26 -5.60 -15.82 2.44
N ARG A 27 -5.56 -16.07 1.11
CA ARG A 27 -5.70 -17.41 0.54
C ARG A 27 -4.59 -18.37 1.01
N LYS A 28 -3.44 -17.84 1.36
CA LYS A 28 -2.30 -18.59 1.94
C LYS A 28 -2.43 -18.80 3.46
N GLY A 29 -3.55 -18.42 4.06
CA GLY A 29 -3.84 -18.64 5.47
C GLY A 29 -3.33 -17.55 6.42
N HIS A 30 -2.99 -16.38 5.90
CA HIS A 30 -2.67 -15.21 6.73
C HIS A 30 -3.94 -14.41 7.05
N GLU A 31 -3.99 -13.80 8.21
CA GLU A 31 -5.02 -12.82 8.57
C GLU A 31 -4.54 -11.43 8.09
N VAL A 32 -5.34 -10.74 7.29
CA VAL A 32 -4.96 -9.48 6.64
C VAL A 32 -5.85 -8.34 7.08
N HIS A 33 -5.24 -7.25 7.51
CA HIS A 33 -5.90 -6.04 8.00
C HIS A 33 -5.55 -4.86 7.09
N PHE A 34 -6.49 -4.44 6.25
CA PHE A 34 -6.34 -3.21 5.47
C PHE A 34 -6.64 -1.99 6.34
N ILE A 35 -5.69 -1.06 6.45
CA ILE A 35 -5.80 0.16 7.25
C ILE A 35 -5.68 1.35 6.30
N THR A 36 -6.79 1.98 5.93
CA THR A 36 -6.84 3.05 4.93
C THR A 36 -8.12 3.88 5.07
N TYR A 37 -8.19 5.05 4.43
CA TYR A 37 -9.29 6.01 4.59
C TYR A 37 -10.59 5.64 3.85
N ARG A 38 -10.58 4.58 3.06
CA ARG A 38 -11.76 4.04 2.35
C ARG A 38 -11.52 2.56 2.05
N GLN A 39 -12.58 1.80 1.87
CA GLN A 39 -12.45 0.41 1.47
C GLN A 39 -11.62 0.29 0.18
N PRO A 40 -10.57 -0.55 0.16
CA PRO A 40 -9.76 -0.76 -1.03
C PRO A 40 -10.58 -1.26 -2.22
N VAL A 41 -10.22 -0.79 -3.41
CA VAL A 41 -10.81 -1.30 -4.65
C VAL A 41 -10.58 -2.80 -4.77
N ARG A 42 -11.52 -3.51 -5.37
CA ARG A 42 -11.52 -4.98 -5.50
C ARG A 42 -11.59 -5.76 -4.18
N LEU A 43 -11.75 -5.11 -3.05
CA LEU A 43 -12.07 -5.77 -1.80
C LEU A 43 -13.59 -6.02 -1.73
N GLU A 44 -14.09 -6.87 -2.63
CA GLU A 44 -15.53 -7.14 -2.78
C GLU A 44 -16.07 -8.10 -1.72
N LEU A 45 -15.21 -8.96 -1.18
CA LEU A 45 -15.58 -9.97 -0.20
C LEU A 45 -14.69 -9.82 1.04
N ILE A 46 -15.30 -9.44 2.14
CA ILE A 46 -14.69 -9.61 3.46
C ILE A 46 -14.80 -11.11 3.77
N SER A 47 -13.67 -11.80 3.77
CA SER A 47 -13.58 -13.18 4.23
C SER A 47 -13.24 -13.20 5.72
N GLU A 48 -13.35 -14.36 6.36
CA GLU A 48 -13.00 -14.50 7.80
C GLU A 48 -11.58 -14.01 8.13
N ASN A 49 -10.68 -14.04 7.16
CA ASN A 49 -9.28 -13.66 7.31
C ASN A 49 -8.91 -12.30 6.69
N VAL A 50 -9.89 -11.51 6.24
CA VAL A 50 -9.66 -10.18 5.65
C VAL A 50 -10.52 -9.14 6.32
N HIS A 51 -9.89 -8.14 6.89
CA HIS A 51 -10.53 -7.07 7.65
C HIS A 51 -10.21 -5.71 7.04
N PHE A 52 -11.16 -4.80 7.13
CA PHE A 52 -10.95 -3.40 6.73
C PHE A 52 -11.16 -2.48 7.94
N HIS A 53 -10.23 -1.56 8.12
CA HIS A 53 -10.23 -0.58 9.20
C HIS A 53 -10.12 0.82 8.61
N GLU A 54 -11.18 1.57 8.71
CA GLU A 54 -11.23 2.93 8.18
C GLU A 54 -10.43 3.89 9.05
N VAL A 55 -9.63 4.72 8.37
CA VAL A 55 -8.89 5.84 8.96
C VAL A 55 -9.70 7.11 8.75
N ASN A 56 -10.40 7.55 9.77
CA ASN A 56 -11.15 8.79 9.75
C ASN A 56 -10.26 9.95 10.21
N VAL A 57 -10.24 11.02 9.44
CA VAL A 57 -9.60 12.28 9.83
C VAL A 57 -10.72 13.24 10.22
N PRO A 58 -10.88 13.55 11.52
CA PRO A 58 -11.92 14.48 11.95
C PRO A 58 -11.65 15.86 11.38
N ASP A 59 -12.71 16.52 10.94
CA ASP A 59 -12.64 17.92 10.54
C ASP A 59 -12.50 18.79 11.79
N TYR A 60 -11.46 19.62 11.81
CA TYR A 60 -11.20 20.55 12.90
C TYR A 60 -10.86 21.93 12.35
N PRO A 61 -11.58 22.99 12.74
CA PRO A 61 -11.49 24.30 12.10
C PRO A 61 -10.09 24.93 12.09
N LEU A 62 -9.20 24.56 13.00
CA LEU A 62 -7.83 25.05 13.06
C LEU A 62 -6.86 24.29 12.16
N PHE A 63 -7.27 23.15 11.60
CA PHE A 63 -6.45 22.43 10.65
C PHE A 63 -6.67 22.98 9.25
N HIS A 64 -5.71 23.72 8.76
CA HIS A 64 -5.71 24.21 7.38
C HIS A 64 -5.58 23.06 6.37
N TYR A 65 -4.93 21.96 6.79
CA TYR A 65 -4.82 20.70 6.06
C TYR A 65 -5.19 19.55 6.99
N GLN A 66 -5.88 18.56 6.45
CA GLN A 66 -6.24 17.38 7.22
C GLN A 66 -4.97 16.57 7.56
N PRO A 67 -4.66 16.34 8.83
CA PRO A 67 -3.45 15.63 9.26
C PRO A 67 -3.62 14.10 9.14
N TYR A 68 -3.70 13.63 7.90
CA TYR A 68 -3.94 12.21 7.60
C TYR A 68 -2.88 11.30 8.23
N GLU A 69 -1.61 11.70 8.17
CA GLU A 69 -0.49 10.92 8.71
C GLU A 69 -0.61 10.70 10.23
N LEU A 70 -1.11 11.68 10.95
CA LEU A 70 -1.35 11.57 12.40
C LEU A 70 -2.49 10.59 12.69
N ALA A 71 -3.60 10.72 11.96
CA ALA A 71 -4.74 9.82 12.11
C ALA A 71 -4.36 8.38 11.72
N LEU A 72 -3.62 8.21 10.63
CA LEU A 72 -3.16 6.91 10.17
C LEU A 72 -2.21 6.26 11.19
N SER A 73 -1.21 6.99 11.70
CA SER A 73 -0.28 6.44 12.68
C SER A 73 -0.98 6.01 13.97
N SER A 74 -1.92 6.81 14.47
CA SER A 74 -2.74 6.45 15.63
C SER A 74 -3.60 5.21 15.36
N LYS A 75 -4.27 5.15 14.20
CA LYS A 75 -5.07 3.99 13.82
C LYS A 75 -4.24 2.72 13.69
N ILE A 76 -3.02 2.80 13.15
CA ILE A 76 -2.10 1.65 13.09
C ILE A 76 -1.79 1.15 14.49
N VAL A 77 -1.48 2.03 15.44
CA VAL A 77 -1.21 1.65 16.84
C VAL A 77 -2.40 0.88 17.43
N ASP A 78 -3.62 1.42 17.29
CA ASP A 78 -4.83 0.80 17.79
C ASP A 78 -5.04 -0.61 17.19
N MET A 79 -4.87 -0.74 15.87
CA MET A 79 -5.06 -2.02 15.19
C MET A 79 -3.98 -3.04 15.57
N VAL A 80 -2.74 -2.63 15.71
CA VAL A 80 -1.64 -3.51 16.17
C VAL A 80 -1.94 -4.00 17.57
N LYS A 81 -2.37 -3.14 18.47
CA LYS A 81 -2.69 -3.52 19.87
C LYS A 81 -3.91 -4.43 19.96
N MET A 82 -4.96 -4.13 19.20
CA MET A 82 -6.23 -4.85 19.22
C MET A 82 -6.11 -6.25 18.59
N TYR A 83 -5.51 -6.33 17.41
CA TYR A 83 -5.47 -7.55 16.60
C TYR A 83 -4.15 -8.32 16.71
N LYS A 84 -3.14 -7.76 17.38
CA LYS A 84 -1.78 -8.35 17.47
C LYS A 84 -1.16 -8.56 16.10
N ILE A 85 -1.15 -7.49 15.29
CA ILE A 85 -0.53 -7.51 13.96
C ILE A 85 0.97 -7.77 14.10
N ASP A 86 1.47 -8.76 13.35
CA ASP A 86 2.87 -9.22 13.42
C ASP A 86 3.81 -8.36 12.57
N VAL A 87 3.31 -7.83 11.43
CA VAL A 87 4.08 -7.05 10.46
C VAL A 87 3.20 -6.04 9.76
N LEU A 88 3.73 -4.86 9.51
CA LEU A 88 3.08 -3.82 8.71
C LEU A 88 3.70 -3.77 7.31
N HIS A 89 2.90 -3.99 6.29
CA HIS A 89 3.29 -3.80 4.89
C HIS A 89 2.68 -2.52 4.36
N VAL A 90 3.50 -1.53 4.08
CA VAL A 90 3.07 -0.23 3.58
C VAL A 90 3.45 -0.06 2.12
N HIS A 91 2.51 0.44 1.34
CA HIS A 91 2.70 0.80 -0.05
C HIS A 91 2.87 2.31 -0.14
N TYR A 92 3.98 2.77 -0.69
CA TYR A 92 4.49 4.15 -0.73
C TYR A 92 5.34 4.57 0.48
N ALA A 93 6.47 5.23 0.19
CA ALA A 93 7.36 5.81 1.19
C ALA A 93 6.66 6.94 1.98
N ILE A 94 5.88 7.76 1.32
CA ILE A 94 5.04 8.79 1.93
C ILE A 94 3.62 8.76 1.35
N PRO A 95 2.58 8.99 2.14
CA PRO A 95 2.61 9.23 3.59
C PRO A 95 2.71 7.94 4.42
N HIS A 96 2.59 6.77 3.79
CA HIS A 96 2.30 5.51 4.49
C HIS A 96 3.46 4.98 5.33
N ALA A 97 4.70 4.88 4.76
CA ALA A 97 5.83 4.41 5.54
C ALA A 97 6.22 5.42 6.62
N TYR A 98 6.05 6.72 6.37
CA TYR A 98 6.25 7.74 7.38
C TYR A 98 5.30 7.55 8.57
N ALA A 99 4.00 7.41 8.32
CA ALA A 99 3.01 7.14 9.35
C ALA A 99 3.25 5.81 10.06
N GLY A 100 3.64 4.77 9.31
CA GLY A 100 4.04 3.47 9.85
C GLY A 100 5.22 3.57 10.83
N TYR A 101 6.24 4.35 10.47
CA TYR A 101 7.38 4.61 11.37
C TYR A 101 6.94 5.32 12.65
N MET A 102 6.07 6.32 12.57
CA MET A 102 5.55 7.00 13.75
C MET A 102 4.78 6.04 14.66
N ALA A 103 3.94 5.18 14.07
CA ALA A 103 3.26 4.12 14.81
C ALA A 103 4.23 3.15 15.49
N LYS A 104 5.29 2.73 14.76
CA LYS A 104 6.36 1.87 15.30
C LYS A 104 7.03 2.52 16.52
N GLN A 105 7.29 3.83 16.48
CA GLN A 105 7.90 4.54 17.62
C GLN A 105 6.96 4.61 18.82
N MET A 106 5.67 4.89 18.61
CA MET A 106 4.67 4.88 19.70
C MET A 106 4.55 3.49 20.34
N LEU A 107 4.48 2.44 19.53
CA LEU A 107 4.41 1.04 20.02
C LEU A 107 5.67 0.61 20.76
N HIS A 108 6.84 1.05 20.28
CA HIS A 108 8.12 0.74 20.92
C HIS A 108 8.20 1.27 22.36
N GLN A 109 7.63 2.44 22.65
CA GLN A 109 7.54 2.96 24.02
C GLN A 109 6.73 2.07 24.97
N GLU A 110 5.83 1.26 24.41
CA GLU A 110 5.03 0.28 25.13
C GLU A 110 5.64 -1.15 25.08
N GLY A 111 6.86 -1.29 24.58
CA GLY A 111 7.57 -2.58 24.44
C GLY A 111 7.06 -3.46 23.30
N ILE A 112 6.27 -2.91 22.39
CA ILE A 112 5.72 -3.64 21.24
C ILE A 112 6.62 -3.39 20.00
N VAL A 113 7.09 -4.49 19.40
CA VAL A 113 7.92 -4.44 18.16
C VAL A 113 7.02 -4.62 16.94
N LEU A 114 7.07 -3.69 16.01
CA LEU A 114 6.35 -3.75 14.73
C LEU A 114 7.34 -3.64 13.56
N PRO A 115 7.67 -4.75 12.89
CA PRO A 115 8.45 -4.70 11.64
C PRO A 115 7.65 -4.04 10.51
N ILE A 116 8.34 -3.24 9.67
CA ILE A 116 7.75 -2.52 8.56
C ILE A 116 8.42 -2.94 7.25
N VAL A 117 7.61 -3.41 6.32
CA VAL A 117 7.99 -3.62 4.92
C VAL A 117 7.41 -2.48 4.08
N THR A 118 8.26 -1.81 3.29
CA THR A 118 7.82 -0.73 2.39
C THR A 118 8.00 -1.12 0.94
N THR A 119 6.91 -1.07 0.16
CA THR A 119 6.94 -1.26 -1.29
C THR A 119 6.86 0.08 -2.02
N LEU A 120 7.87 0.37 -2.84
CA LEU A 120 7.94 1.56 -3.70
C LEU A 120 7.25 1.27 -5.04
N HIS A 121 6.40 2.20 -5.49
CA HIS A 121 5.57 2.03 -6.69
C HIS A 121 5.92 2.93 -7.88
N GLY A 122 6.67 4.00 -7.65
CA GLY A 122 7.13 4.92 -8.69
C GLY A 122 6.81 6.37 -8.40
N THR A 123 5.55 6.77 -8.31
CA THR A 123 5.16 8.17 -8.06
C THR A 123 5.68 8.71 -6.74
N ASP A 124 5.78 7.87 -5.72
CA ASP A 124 6.42 8.18 -4.43
C ASP A 124 7.92 8.45 -4.53
N VAL A 125 8.56 7.99 -5.59
CA VAL A 125 9.99 8.15 -5.86
C VAL A 125 10.23 9.24 -6.90
N THR A 126 9.60 9.13 -8.08
CA THR A 126 9.97 9.92 -9.25
C THR A 126 9.21 11.24 -9.36
N LEU A 127 8.00 11.31 -8.83
CA LEU A 127 7.15 12.50 -8.95
C LEU A 127 7.08 13.27 -7.64
N VAL A 128 6.43 12.71 -6.64
CA VAL A 128 6.24 13.38 -5.34
C VAL A 128 7.54 13.38 -4.54
N GLY A 129 8.20 12.22 -4.45
CA GLY A 129 9.38 12.03 -3.61
C GLY A 129 10.61 12.81 -4.08
N SER A 130 10.73 13.11 -5.38
CA SER A 130 11.82 13.92 -5.91
C SER A 130 11.67 15.42 -5.62
N HIS A 131 10.47 15.87 -5.22
CA HIS A 131 10.24 17.27 -4.89
C HIS A 131 11.03 17.68 -3.65
N PRO A 132 11.73 18.85 -3.65
CA PRO A 132 12.63 19.25 -2.55
C PRO A 132 11.99 19.20 -1.15
N PHE A 133 10.70 19.54 -1.03
CA PHE A 133 9.99 19.54 0.25
C PHE A 133 9.70 18.14 0.80
N TYR A 134 9.68 17.11 -0.05
CA TYR A 134 9.35 15.74 0.36
C TYR A 134 10.58 14.81 0.37
N LYS A 135 11.65 15.18 -0.33
CA LYS A 135 12.83 14.32 -0.50
C LYS A 135 13.40 13.82 0.83
N THR A 136 13.51 14.70 1.81
CA THR A 136 14.02 14.34 3.15
C THR A 136 13.12 13.32 3.83
N ALA A 137 11.80 13.51 3.79
CA ALA A 137 10.84 12.59 4.39
C ALA A 137 10.83 11.23 3.68
N VAL A 138 10.96 11.21 2.36
CA VAL A 138 11.04 9.96 1.57
C VAL A 138 12.33 9.20 1.90
N THR A 139 13.49 9.87 1.88
CA THR A 139 14.78 9.27 2.27
C THR A 139 14.71 8.67 3.67
N PHE A 140 14.16 9.43 4.61
CA PHE A 140 13.98 8.99 5.99
C PHE A 140 13.08 7.74 6.05
N SER A 141 11.92 7.77 5.43
CA SER A 141 10.96 6.67 5.46
C SER A 141 11.52 5.38 4.88
N ILE A 142 12.26 5.47 3.77
CA ILE A 142 12.96 4.33 3.17
C ILE A 142 13.97 3.76 4.17
N ASN A 143 14.81 4.61 4.76
CA ASN A 143 15.87 4.18 5.66
C ASN A 143 15.38 3.62 7.00
N GLN A 144 14.20 4.01 7.45
CA GLN A 144 13.59 3.52 8.70
C GLN A 144 12.75 2.24 8.53
N SER A 145 12.50 1.81 7.30
CA SER A 145 11.83 0.53 7.02
C SER A 145 12.75 -0.64 7.38
N ASP A 146 12.19 -1.75 7.88
CA ASP A 146 12.96 -2.96 8.17
C ASP A 146 13.32 -3.71 6.89
N ALA A 147 12.43 -3.68 5.88
CA ALA A 147 12.69 -4.16 4.53
C ALA A 147 12.08 -3.20 3.49
N VAL A 148 12.75 -3.08 2.34
CA VAL A 148 12.28 -2.24 1.24
C VAL A 148 12.20 -3.06 -0.04
N THR A 149 11.09 -2.93 -0.75
CA THR A 149 10.91 -3.55 -2.07
C THR A 149 10.58 -2.50 -3.12
N SER A 150 10.87 -2.80 -4.36
CA SER A 150 10.46 -2.00 -5.51
C SER A 150 9.88 -2.90 -6.60
N VAL A 151 8.97 -2.35 -7.40
CA VAL A 151 8.24 -3.12 -8.42
C VAL A 151 9.07 -3.38 -9.69
N SER A 152 10.26 -2.81 -9.80
CA SER A 152 11.14 -3.04 -10.94
C SER A 152 12.59 -2.68 -10.63
N GLN A 153 13.51 -3.28 -11.40
CA GLN A 153 14.94 -2.95 -11.35
C GLN A 153 15.20 -1.49 -11.73
N SER A 154 14.44 -0.96 -12.69
CA SER A 154 14.52 0.45 -13.08
C SER A 154 14.19 1.37 -11.91
N LEU A 155 13.08 1.10 -11.20
CA LEU A 155 12.68 1.89 -10.04
C LEU A 155 13.70 1.82 -8.90
N LYS A 156 14.25 0.62 -8.61
CA LYS A 156 15.36 0.45 -7.66
C LYS A 156 16.52 1.39 -8.02
N GLY A 157 16.97 1.36 -9.26
CA GLY A 157 18.10 2.20 -9.73
C GLY A 157 17.78 3.70 -9.65
N VAL A 158 16.56 4.12 -9.95
CA VAL A 158 16.13 5.52 -9.79
C VAL A 158 16.12 5.92 -8.33
N THR A 159 15.57 5.09 -7.45
CA THR A 159 15.54 5.34 -6.01
C THR A 159 16.94 5.55 -5.45
N GLN A 160 17.87 4.68 -5.78
CA GLN A 160 19.27 4.75 -5.32
C GLN A 160 20.01 6.01 -5.84
N ARG A 161 19.64 6.53 -7.01
CA ARG A 161 20.22 7.78 -7.53
C ARG A 161 19.61 9.05 -6.91
N LEU A 162 18.32 9.01 -6.58
CA LEU A 162 17.62 10.20 -6.08
C LEU A 162 17.76 10.40 -4.58
N PHE A 163 17.87 9.31 -3.83
CA PHE A 163 17.88 9.32 -2.37
C PHE A 163 19.16 8.67 -1.83
N ASP A 164 19.63 9.18 -0.70
CA ASP A 164 20.71 8.55 0.06
C ASP A 164 20.14 7.35 0.85
N THR A 165 19.95 6.24 0.16
CA THR A 165 19.36 5.02 0.74
C THR A 165 20.46 4.15 1.32
N GLN A 166 20.31 3.80 2.60
CA GLN A 166 21.18 2.86 3.31
C GLN A 166 20.61 1.43 3.30
N LYS A 167 19.43 1.24 2.74
CA LYS A 167 18.75 -0.05 2.67
C LYS A 167 18.99 -0.74 1.35
N ASP A 168 19.16 -2.05 1.40
CA ASP A 168 19.04 -2.85 0.19
C ASP A 168 17.56 -2.89 -0.24
N ILE A 169 17.34 -2.70 -1.54
CA ILE A 169 16.01 -2.68 -2.13
C ILE A 169 15.83 -3.97 -2.93
N ASN A 170 14.94 -4.83 -2.46
CA ASN A 170 14.61 -6.06 -3.16
C ASN A 170 13.63 -5.77 -4.31
N VAL A 171 13.88 -6.36 -5.47
CA VAL A 171 12.96 -6.19 -6.62
C VAL A 171 11.95 -7.32 -6.63
N ILE A 172 10.67 -6.96 -6.48
CA ILE A 172 9.53 -7.88 -6.58
C ILE A 172 8.57 -7.30 -7.61
N PRO A 173 8.56 -7.83 -8.85
CA PRO A 173 7.67 -7.35 -9.89
C PRO A 173 6.19 -7.51 -9.51
N ASN A 174 5.36 -6.59 -10.01
CA ASN A 174 3.91 -6.73 -9.90
C ASN A 174 3.44 -8.02 -10.58
N PHE A 175 2.38 -8.59 -10.05
CA PHE A 175 1.77 -9.82 -10.57
C PHE A 175 0.34 -9.58 -11.03
N ILE A 176 -0.16 -10.51 -11.82
CA ILE A 176 -1.58 -10.61 -12.19
C ILE A 176 -2.06 -12.04 -11.92
N ASP A 177 -3.30 -12.16 -11.48
CA ASP A 177 -3.95 -13.47 -11.34
C ASP A 177 -4.45 -13.94 -12.72
N LEU A 178 -3.69 -14.81 -13.36
CA LEU A 178 -4.02 -15.35 -14.68
C LEU A 178 -5.36 -16.11 -14.71
N ASN A 179 -5.87 -16.58 -13.58
CA ASN A 179 -7.16 -17.26 -13.53
C ASN A 179 -8.33 -16.30 -13.76
N LYS A 180 -8.15 -15.01 -13.41
CA LYS A 180 -9.15 -13.95 -13.67
C LYS A 180 -9.21 -13.52 -15.14
N TYR A 181 -8.18 -13.86 -15.92
CA TYR A 181 -8.04 -13.45 -17.33
C TYR A 181 -8.04 -14.63 -18.29
N LYS A 182 -8.61 -15.77 -17.88
CA LYS A 182 -8.83 -16.88 -18.82
C LYS A 182 -9.88 -16.47 -19.84
N GLU A 183 -9.56 -16.67 -21.12
CA GLU A 183 -10.53 -16.51 -22.19
C GLU A 183 -11.77 -17.37 -21.90
N THR A 184 -12.89 -16.73 -21.67
CA THR A 184 -14.19 -17.37 -21.76
C THR A 184 -14.55 -17.40 -23.23
N VAL A 185 -14.40 -18.57 -23.85
CA VAL A 185 -14.51 -18.82 -25.30
C VAL A 185 -15.85 -18.44 -25.93
N ASN A 186 -16.80 -17.84 -25.22
CA ASN A 186 -18.18 -17.72 -25.73
C ASN A 186 -18.88 -16.36 -25.60
N LEU A 187 -18.21 -15.30 -25.29
CA LEU A 187 -18.85 -13.98 -25.37
C LEU A 187 -17.92 -13.00 -26.07
N CYS A 188 -18.08 -12.89 -27.40
CA CYS A 188 -17.59 -11.72 -28.09
C CYS A 188 -18.57 -10.56 -27.81
N PRO A 189 -18.31 -9.68 -26.84
CA PRO A 189 -19.19 -8.55 -26.53
C PRO A 189 -19.25 -7.56 -27.70
N ARG A 190 -18.36 -7.71 -28.69
CA ARG A 190 -18.29 -6.86 -29.89
C ARG A 190 -19.65 -6.76 -30.58
N GLY A 191 -20.34 -7.86 -30.78
CA GLY A 191 -21.64 -7.87 -31.46
C GLY A 191 -22.78 -7.18 -30.69
N LEU A 192 -22.55 -6.94 -29.38
CA LEU A 192 -23.47 -6.19 -28.52
C LEU A 192 -23.10 -4.70 -28.40
N LEU A 193 -21.86 -4.35 -28.71
CA LEU A 193 -21.30 -3.02 -28.45
C LEU A 193 -20.94 -2.23 -29.73
N ALA A 194 -20.72 -2.91 -30.87
CA ALA A 194 -20.31 -2.26 -32.11
C ALA A 194 -20.71 -3.10 -33.31
N SER A 195 -20.96 -2.42 -34.44
CA SER A 195 -21.14 -3.06 -35.75
C SER A 195 -19.81 -3.67 -36.27
N ALA A 196 -19.89 -4.50 -37.30
CA ALA A 196 -18.70 -5.17 -37.88
C ALA A 196 -17.66 -4.19 -38.42
N GLU A 197 -18.06 -2.97 -38.78
CA GLU A 197 -17.21 -1.94 -39.37
C GLU A 197 -16.63 -0.93 -38.40
N GLU A 198 -17.13 -0.89 -37.16
CA GLU A 198 -16.65 0.02 -36.13
C GLU A 198 -15.41 -0.52 -35.44
N ARG A 199 -14.44 0.35 -35.19
CA ARG A 199 -13.27 0.02 -34.36
C ARG A 199 -13.63 0.23 -32.89
N VAL A 200 -13.55 -0.84 -32.10
CA VAL A 200 -13.61 -0.77 -30.62
C VAL A 200 -12.17 -0.59 -30.12
N ILE A 201 -11.93 0.52 -29.45
CA ILE A 201 -10.65 0.86 -28.81
C ILE A 201 -10.76 0.56 -27.32
#